data_252a86799eaa502d3cc37a2d20b32f8c
#
_entry.id   252a86799eaa502d3cc37a2d20b32f8c
#
_cell.length_a   1.000
_cell.length_b   1.000
_cell.length_c   1.000
_cell.angle_alpha   90.00
_cell.angle_beta   90.00
_cell.angle_gamma   90.00
#
_symmetry.space_group_name_H-M   'P 1'
#
loop_
_entity.id
_entity.type
_entity.pdbx_description
1 polymer ?
#
loop_
_entity_poly.entity_id
_entity_poly.type
_entity_poly.pdbx_seq_one_letter_code
_entity_poly.pdbx_strand_id
1 'polypeptide(L)'
;GLAPNNYPNNAYYFRQDSSFRYYFGLNVPSVVGVIDADTGEEALYGDDFTVEDIIWTGPQPTLREMGAGAGVTATFPMAELEKRLRRAISLGRRVHYLPPYRGETKLQLSALLGIKPALLHDYKSVDLMFAVAEMREKKSAEEVEEMERAFRIGYEMHTTAMRMCRPGVVERQIAGAIEGVAKSQGQGVSFPSIVSQHGETLHNLNADGVLEELSLIHI
;
A
#
# COMPACT_ATOMS: atom_id res chain seq x y z
N GLY A 1 -7.32 -3.78 -2.60
CA GLY A 1 -6.68 -4.18 -3.86
C GLY A 1 -6.20 -5.63 -3.82
N LEU A 2 -5.64 -6.09 -4.92
CA LEU A 2 -5.05 -7.42 -5.09
C LEU A 2 -3.52 -7.32 -5.13
N ALA A 3 -2.82 -8.42 -4.84
CA ALA A 3 -1.39 -8.50 -5.11
C ALA A 3 -1.16 -8.49 -6.63
N PRO A 4 -0.24 -7.66 -7.15
CA PRO A 4 0.11 -7.71 -8.56
C PRO A 4 0.78 -9.05 -8.89
N ASN A 5 0.48 -9.61 -10.05
CA ASN A 5 1.06 -10.87 -10.52
C ASN A 5 2.01 -10.63 -11.68
N ASN A 6 3.14 -11.31 -11.68
CA ASN A 6 4.02 -11.41 -12.83
C ASN A 6 3.44 -12.38 -13.88
N TYR A 7 2.96 -13.53 -13.40
CA TYR A 7 2.19 -14.54 -14.16
C TYR A 7 1.31 -15.34 -13.17
N PRO A 8 0.40 -16.20 -13.62
CA PRO A 8 -0.46 -16.99 -12.72
C PRO A 8 0.34 -17.68 -11.61
N ASN A 9 -0.14 -17.54 -10.39
CA ASN A 9 0.48 -18.08 -9.16
C ASN A 9 1.88 -17.52 -8.81
N ASN A 10 2.30 -16.41 -9.44
CA ASN A 10 3.53 -15.70 -9.08
C ASN A 10 3.21 -14.25 -8.71
N ALA A 11 2.66 -14.07 -7.51
CA ALA A 11 2.32 -12.76 -6.98
C ALA A 11 3.55 -12.06 -6.38
N TYR A 12 3.63 -10.75 -6.59
CA TYR A 12 4.53 -9.89 -5.81
C TYR A 12 4.00 -9.71 -4.38
N TYR A 13 4.86 -9.26 -3.48
CA TYR A 13 4.44 -8.91 -2.13
C TYR A 13 3.31 -7.88 -2.16
N PHE A 14 2.24 -8.19 -1.44
CA PHE A 14 1.12 -7.29 -1.34
C PHE A 14 1.46 -6.09 -0.45
N ARG A 15 1.09 -4.91 -0.92
CA ARG A 15 1.11 -3.68 -0.14
C ARG A 15 -0.24 -2.99 -0.29
N GLN A 16 -0.93 -2.83 0.81
CA GLN A 16 -2.24 -2.20 0.86
C GLN A 16 -2.14 -0.70 0.56
N ASP A 17 -3.22 -0.13 0.06
CA ASP A 17 -3.39 1.31 -0.11
C ASP A 17 -3.11 2.05 1.21
N SER A 18 -2.37 3.16 1.12
CA SER A 18 -1.92 3.88 2.31
C SER A 18 -3.06 4.52 3.09
N SER A 19 -4.14 4.97 2.42
CA SER A 19 -5.30 5.53 3.10
C SER A 19 -6.11 4.43 3.79
N PHE A 20 -6.27 3.28 3.14
CA PHE A 20 -6.90 2.13 3.80
C PHE A 20 -6.13 1.71 5.06
N ARG A 21 -4.78 1.64 4.97
CA ARG A 21 -3.95 1.32 6.14
C ARG A 21 -4.05 2.37 7.24
N TYR A 22 -4.17 3.63 6.88
CA TYR A 22 -4.33 4.72 7.85
C TYR A 22 -5.62 4.57 8.66
N TYR A 23 -6.74 4.25 8.00
CA TYR A 23 -8.04 4.14 8.66
C TYR A 23 -8.30 2.79 9.34
N PHE A 24 -7.79 1.70 8.78
CA PHE A 24 -8.14 0.34 9.22
C PHE A 24 -6.94 -0.48 9.74
N GLY A 25 -5.71 0.00 9.62
CA GLY A 25 -4.51 -0.67 10.12
C GLY A 25 -4.14 -1.99 9.44
N LEU A 26 -4.94 -2.49 8.50
CA LEU A 26 -4.79 -3.81 7.89
C LEU A 26 -3.94 -3.78 6.62
N ASN A 27 -3.10 -4.80 6.43
CA ASN A 27 -2.28 -4.98 5.22
C ASN A 27 -2.62 -6.33 4.54
N VAL A 28 -3.88 -6.52 4.20
CA VAL A 28 -4.41 -7.74 3.57
C VAL A 28 -5.10 -7.41 2.25
N PRO A 29 -5.00 -8.27 1.22
CA PRO A 29 -5.71 -8.07 -0.04
C PRO A 29 -7.21 -8.32 0.09
N SER A 30 -7.96 -7.97 -0.92
CA SER A 30 -9.39 -8.30 -1.11
C SER A 30 -10.35 -7.82 -0.02
N VAL A 31 -9.96 -6.83 0.78
CA VAL A 31 -10.80 -6.20 1.80
C VAL A 31 -11.17 -4.78 1.40
N VAL A 32 -12.41 -4.39 1.65
CA VAL A 32 -12.94 -3.04 1.45
C VAL A 32 -13.42 -2.48 2.79
N GLY A 33 -12.98 -1.29 3.13
CA GLY A 33 -13.46 -0.53 4.27
C GLY A 33 -14.53 0.48 3.85
N VAL A 34 -15.57 0.62 4.64
CA VAL A 34 -16.62 1.62 4.48
C VAL A 34 -16.79 2.37 5.79
N ILE A 35 -16.79 3.69 5.70
CA ILE A 35 -17.09 4.59 6.82
C ILE A 35 -18.36 5.34 6.46
N ASP A 36 -19.36 5.26 7.30
CA ASP A 36 -20.59 6.04 7.18
C ASP A 36 -20.38 7.41 7.84
N ALA A 37 -20.26 8.45 7.03
CA ALA A 37 -19.94 9.78 7.52
C ALA A 37 -21.05 10.43 8.37
N ASP A 38 -22.31 9.95 8.25
CA ASP A 38 -23.42 10.49 9.03
C ASP A 38 -23.49 9.87 10.44
N THR A 39 -23.12 8.59 10.56
CA THR A 39 -23.24 7.83 11.82
C THR A 39 -21.90 7.56 12.49
N GLY A 40 -20.79 7.66 11.75
CA GLY A 40 -19.46 7.22 12.20
C GLY A 40 -19.28 5.70 12.21
N GLU A 41 -20.25 4.93 11.67
CA GLU A 41 -20.14 3.47 11.61
C GLU A 41 -19.05 3.04 10.64
N GLU A 42 -18.14 2.20 11.12
CA GLU A 42 -17.07 1.60 10.32
C GLU A 42 -17.38 0.14 10.04
N ALA A 43 -17.15 -0.31 8.82
CA ALA A 43 -17.39 -1.69 8.43
C ALA A 43 -16.32 -2.20 7.46
N LEU A 44 -15.97 -3.47 7.60
CA LEU A 44 -15.10 -4.19 6.67
C LEU A 44 -15.91 -5.22 5.87
N TYR A 45 -15.59 -5.30 4.58
CA TYR A 45 -16.16 -6.25 3.63
C TYR A 45 -15.04 -7.10 3.05
N GLY A 46 -15.21 -8.41 3.10
CA GLY A 46 -14.26 -9.38 2.58
C GLY A 46 -14.76 -10.79 2.83
N ASP A 47 -14.10 -11.76 2.26
CA ASP A 47 -14.44 -13.16 2.45
C ASP A 47 -13.31 -13.84 3.22
N ASP A 48 -13.66 -14.81 4.06
CA ASP A 48 -12.69 -15.63 4.79
C ASP A 48 -11.98 -16.60 3.82
N PHE A 49 -10.80 -17.02 4.20
CA PHE A 49 -9.99 -17.95 3.42
C PHE A 49 -10.70 -19.30 3.29
N THR A 50 -10.71 -19.85 2.08
CA THR A 50 -11.23 -21.19 1.81
C THR A 50 -10.25 -22.26 2.32
N VAL A 51 -10.70 -23.52 2.38
CA VAL A 51 -9.82 -24.66 2.71
C VAL A 51 -8.65 -24.75 1.72
N GLU A 52 -8.90 -24.46 0.44
CA GLU A 52 -7.86 -24.46 -0.58
C GLU A 52 -6.82 -23.35 -0.32
N ASP A 53 -7.26 -22.15 0.01
CA ASP A 53 -6.35 -21.06 0.37
C ASP A 53 -5.49 -21.42 1.58
N ILE A 54 -6.07 -22.06 2.59
CA ILE A 54 -5.38 -22.50 3.81
C ILE A 54 -4.32 -23.56 3.51
N ILE A 55 -4.58 -24.46 2.57
CA ILE A 55 -3.60 -25.46 2.13
C ILE A 55 -2.37 -24.78 1.53
N TRP A 56 -2.56 -23.70 0.76
CA TRP A 56 -1.46 -22.98 0.12
C TRP A 56 -0.75 -21.98 1.03
N THR A 57 -1.46 -21.31 1.92
CA THR A 57 -0.94 -20.16 2.68
C THR A 57 -0.78 -20.43 4.18
N GLY A 58 -1.26 -21.59 4.66
CA GLY A 58 -1.40 -21.87 6.08
C GLY A 58 -2.65 -21.20 6.68
N PRO A 59 -2.98 -21.49 7.95
CA PRO A 59 -4.10 -20.87 8.67
C PRO A 59 -3.97 -19.33 8.66
N GLN A 60 -5.05 -18.66 8.32
CA GLN A 60 -5.14 -17.21 8.31
C GLN A 60 -6.28 -16.76 9.26
N PRO A 61 -6.17 -15.56 9.86
CA PRO A 61 -7.26 -15.03 10.68
C PRO A 61 -8.47 -14.74 9.80
N THR A 62 -9.65 -14.93 10.36
CA THR A 62 -10.93 -14.55 9.75
C THR A 62 -11.04 -13.02 9.61
N LEU A 63 -11.90 -12.53 8.70
CA LEU A 63 -12.20 -11.10 8.57
C LEU A 63 -12.64 -10.50 9.92
N ARG A 64 -13.40 -11.24 10.70
CA ARG A 64 -13.87 -10.83 12.03
C ARG A 64 -12.70 -10.65 13.01
N GLU A 65 -11.75 -11.58 13.04
CA GLU A 65 -10.57 -11.49 13.91
C GLU A 65 -9.67 -10.33 13.48
N MET A 66 -9.46 -10.16 12.18
CA MET A 66 -8.72 -9.00 11.65
C MET A 66 -9.40 -7.68 12.00
N GLY A 67 -10.72 -7.58 11.81
CA GLY A 67 -11.52 -6.42 12.18
C GLY A 67 -11.42 -6.10 13.67
N ALA A 68 -11.55 -7.10 14.52
CA ALA A 68 -11.43 -6.92 15.98
C ALA A 68 -10.03 -6.38 16.36
N GLY A 69 -8.96 -6.86 15.73
CA GLY A 69 -7.60 -6.34 15.91
C GLY A 69 -7.44 -4.88 15.47
N ALA A 70 -8.24 -4.42 14.52
CA ALA A 70 -8.28 -3.05 14.01
C ALA A 70 -9.32 -2.15 14.72
N GLY A 71 -10.04 -2.67 15.72
CA GLY A 71 -11.11 -1.93 16.40
C GLY A 71 -12.44 -1.89 15.64
N VAL A 72 -12.56 -2.56 14.50
CA VAL A 72 -13.77 -2.61 13.67
C VAL A 72 -14.56 -3.87 13.94
N THR A 73 -15.74 -3.73 14.53
CA THR A 73 -16.59 -4.87 14.91
C THR A 73 -17.58 -5.30 13.82
N ALA A 74 -17.94 -4.39 12.91
CA ALA A 74 -18.86 -4.67 11.82
C ALA A 74 -18.10 -5.26 10.62
N THR A 75 -18.27 -6.57 10.41
CA THR A 75 -17.63 -7.29 9.30
C THR A 75 -18.67 -8.05 8.51
N PHE A 76 -18.56 -8.05 7.19
CA PHE A 76 -19.56 -8.63 6.27
C PHE A 76 -18.86 -9.32 5.10
N PRO A 77 -19.49 -10.36 4.51
CA PRO A 77 -19.05 -10.92 3.24
C PRO A 77 -18.99 -9.86 2.14
N MET A 78 -18.05 -10.00 1.19
CA MET A 78 -17.90 -9.06 0.08
C MET A 78 -19.20 -8.86 -0.74
N ALA A 79 -20.01 -9.91 -0.88
CA ALA A 79 -21.29 -9.86 -1.58
C ALA A 79 -22.32 -8.87 -0.97
N GLU A 80 -22.19 -8.53 0.29
CA GLU A 80 -23.09 -7.57 0.95
C GLU A 80 -22.73 -6.10 0.65
N LEU A 81 -21.51 -5.82 0.19
CA LEU A 81 -21.05 -4.47 -0.14
C LEU A 81 -21.92 -3.81 -1.22
N GLU A 82 -22.21 -4.53 -2.28
CA GLU A 82 -23.03 -4.01 -3.39
C GLU A 82 -24.43 -3.63 -2.91
N LYS A 83 -25.06 -4.46 -2.10
CA LYS A 83 -26.40 -4.21 -1.54
C LYS A 83 -26.40 -2.96 -0.67
N ARG A 84 -25.39 -2.81 0.20
CA ARG A 84 -25.26 -1.62 1.06
C ARG A 84 -25.09 -0.35 0.24
N LEU A 85 -24.23 -0.35 -0.77
CA LEU A 85 -24.00 0.82 -1.62
C LEU A 85 -25.23 1.17 -2.46
N ARG A 86 -25.89 0.18 -3.07
CA ARG A 86 -27.13 0.40 -3.81
C ARG A 86 -28.24 0.98 -2.93
N ARG A 87 -28.38 0.50 -1.68
CA ARG A 87 -29.32 1.06 -0.71
C ARG A 87 -28.97 2.52 -0.37
N ALA A 88 -27.71 2.82 -0.11
CA ALA A 88 -27.29 4.19 0.18
C ALA A 88 -27.62 5.14 -0.99
N ILE A 89 -27.31 4.74 -2.22
CA ILE A 89 -27.61 5.50 -3.45
C ILE A 89 -29.13 5.69 -3.62
N SER A 90 -29.94 4.65 -3.40
CA SER A 90 -31.41 4.75 -3.52
C SER A 90 -32.04 5.69 -2.49
N LEU A 91 -31.36 5.92 -1.37
CA LEU A 91 -31.75 6.90 -0.34
C LEU A 91 -31.20 8.31 -0.63
N GLY A 92 -30.60 8.53 -1.81
CA GLY A 92 -30.03 9.82 -2.20
C GLY A 92 -28.69 10.13 -1.54
N ARG A 93 -28.07 9.17 -0.86
CA ARG A 93 -26.76 9.36 -0.24
C ARG A 93 -25.64 9.27 -1.28
N ARG A 94 -24.61 10.06 -1.09
CA ARG A 94 -23.45 10.09 -1.95
C ARG A 94 -22.41 9.06 -1.49
N VAL A 95 -21.84 8.32 -2.43
CA VAL A 95 -20.69 7.47 -2.19
C VAL A 95 -19.42 8.22 -2.55
N HIS A 96 -18.56 8.44 -1.56
CA HIS A 96 -17.28 9.11 -1.72
C HIS A 96 -16.17 8.09 -1.87
N TYR A 97 -15.24 8.33 -2.77
CA TYR A 97 -14.02 7.51 -2.95
C TYR A 97 -12.84 8.39 -3.38
N LEU A 98 -11.63 7.95 -3.03
CA LEU A 98 -10.38 8.56 -3.48
C LEU A 98 -10.08 8.14 -4.92
N PRO A 99 -9.29 8.94 -5.68
CA PRO A 99 -8.93 8.59 -7.06
C PRO A 99 -8.32 7.20 -7.14
N PRO A 100 -8.93 6.25 -7.86
CA PRO A 100 -8.37 4.91 -7.98
C PRO A 100 -7.20 4.92 -8.96
N TYR A 101 -6.04 4.41 -8.55
CA TYR A 101 -4.85 4.28 -9.38
C TYR A 101 -4.60 2.85 -9.86
N ARG A 102 -5.14 1.84 -9.16
CA ARG A 102 -5.03 0.42 -9.54
C ARG A 102 -6.15 0.01 -10.49
N GLY A 103 -5.82 -0.79 -11.50
CA GLY A 103 -6.77 -1.26 -12.50
C GLY A 103 -7.93 -2.08 -11.91
N GLU A 104 -7.61 -3.03 -11.02
CA GLU A 104 -8.61 -3.85 -10.34
C GLU A 104 -9.58 -3.01 -9.48
N THR A 105 -9.07 -1.98 -8.80
CA THR A 105 -9.91 -1.07 -8.02
C THR A 105 -10.85 -0.26 -8.91
N LYS A 106 -10.37 0.17 -10.09
CA LYS A 106 -11.24 0.84 -11.08
C LYS A 106 -12.35 -0.08 -11.56
N LEU A 107 -12.05 -1.33 -11.87
CA LEU A 107 -13.07 -2.31 -12.29
C LEU A 107 -14.08 -2.59 -11.18
N GLN A 108 -13.62 -2.78 -9.95
CA GLN A 108 -14.49 -2.99 -8.80
C GLN A 108 -15.41 -1.79 -8.54
N LEU A 109 -14.88 -0.57 -8.50
CA LEU A 109 -15.69 0.65 -8.34
C LEU A 109 -16.66 0.83 -9.49
N SER A 110 -16.25 0.54 -10.73
CA SER A 110 -17.13 0.59 -11.89
C SER A 110 -18.32 -0.36 -11.76
N ALA A 111 -18.10 -1.58 -11.33
CA ALA A 111 -19.16 -2.56 -11.09
C ALA A 111 -20.10 -2.15 -9.96
N LEU A 112 -19.55 -1.67 -8.83
CA LEU A 112 -20.32 -1.29 -7.65
C LEU A 112 -21.16 -0.01 -7.85
N LEU A 113 -20.63 0.98 -8.59
CA LEU A 113 -21.24 2.30 -8.72
C LEU A 113 -21.93 2.53 -10.07
N GLY A 114 -21.77 1.63 -11.04
CA GLY A 114 -22.30 1.80 -12.38
C GLY A 114 -21.63 2.92 -13.21
N ILE A 115 -20.44 3.34 -12.81
CA ILE A 115 -19.65 4.39 -13.47
C ILE A 115 -18.63 3.72 -14.41
N LYS A 116 -18.55 4.17 -15.66
CA LYS A 116 -17.53 3.64 -16.60
C LYS A 116 -16.13 3.86 -16.04
N PRO A 117 -15.18 2.89 -16.18
CA PRO A 117 -13.83 3.01 -15.62
C PRO A 117 -13.08 4.29 -16.02
N ALA A 118 -13.28 4.75 -17.25
CA ALA A 118 -12.66 5.98 -17.76
C ALA A 118 -13.16 7.25 -17.07
N LEU A 119 -14.35 7.22 -16.49
CA LEU A 119 -14.97 8.38 -15.82
C LEU A 119 -14.75 8.39 -14.30
N LEU A 120 -14.24 7.33 -13.71
CA LEU A 120 -14.07 7.24 -12.24
C LEU A 120 -13.18 8.36 -11.69
N HIS A 121 -12.20 8.81 -12.47
CA HIS A 121 -11.35 9.93 -12.04
C HIS A 121 -12.14 11.24 -11.93
N ASP A 122 -13.12 11.48 -12.79
CA ASP A 122 -13.92 12.70 -12.81
C ASP A 122 -14.96 12.73 -11.67
N TYR A 123 -15.41 11.56 -11.22
CA TYR A 123 -16.38 11.41 -10.12
C TYR A 123 -15.75 11.21 -8.74
N LYS A 124 -14.42 11.28 -8.62
CA LYS A 124 -13.73 11.25 -7.31
C LYS A 124 -14.25 12.34 -6.38
N SER A 125 -14.19 12.10 -5.10
CA SER A 125 -14.58 13.13 -4.11
C SER A 125 -13.38 14.01 -3.76
N VAL A 126 -13.43 15.25 -4.20
CA VAL A 126 -12.43 16.28 -3.84
C VAL A 126 -12.50 16.61 -2.35
N ASP A 127 -13.71 16.68 -1.79
CA ASP A 127 -13.90 16.92 -0.35
C ASP A 127 -13.25 15.82 0.50
N LEU A 128 -13.43 14.55 0.09
CA LEU A 128 -12.75 13.44 0.76
C LEU A 128 -11.22 13.52 0.63
N MET A 129 -10.71 13.96 -0.53
CA MET A 129 -9.26 14.14 -0.71
C MET A 129 -8.71 15.18 0.26
N PHE A 130 -9.38 16.32 0.43
CA PHE A 130 -8.97 17.35 1.39
C PHE A 130 -9.10 16.87 2.83
N ALA A 131 -10.20 16.23 3.21
CA ALA A 131 -10.37 15.69 4.55
C ALA A 131 -9.27 14.68 4.92
N VAL A 132 -8.95 13.75 4.00
CA VAL A 132 -7.87 12.77 4.21
C VAL A 132 -6.50 13.45 4.31
N ALA A 133 -6.24 14.47 3.49
CA ALA A 133 -4.99 15.23 3.55
C ALA A 133 -4.86 15.96 4.89
N GLU A 134 -5.88 16.67 5.32
CA GLU A 134 -5.91 17.41 6.59
C GLU A 134 -5.68 16.50 7.80
N MET A 135 -6.30 15.32 7.82
CA MET A 135 -6.10 14.35 8.90
C MET A 135 -4.68 13.78 8.92
N ARG A 136 -4.06 13.57 7.75
CA ARG A 136 -2.75 12.93 7.63
C ARG A 136 -1.56 13.88 7.65
N GLU A 137 -1.75 15.17 7.40
CA GLU A 137 -0.65 16.14 7.43
C GLU A 137 -0.11 16.38 8.85
N LYS A 138 -0.97 16.28 9.86
CA LYS A 138 -0.60 16.38 11.27
C LYS A 138 -0.42 14.98 11.84
N LYS A 139 0.81 14.68 12.31
CA LYS A 139 1.15 13.36 12.83
C LYS A 139 0.86 13.29 14.33
N SER A 140 0.30 12.16 14.77
CA SER A 140 0.21 11.84 16.20
C SER A 140 1.58 11.47 16.77
N ALA A 141 1.68 11.36 18.10
CA ALA A 141 2.91 10.94 18.75
C ALA A 141 3.32 9.52 18.34
N GLU A 142 2.35 8.62 18.21
CA GLU A 142 2.56 7.24 17.80
C GLU A 142 3.03 7.15 16.33
N GLU A 143 2.46 7.98 15.45
CA GLU A 143 2.93 8.07 14.06
C GLU A 143 4.38 8.60 13.98
N VAL A 144 4.73 9.59 14.80
CA VAL A 144 6.10 10.10 14.88
C VAL A 144 7.05 9.00 15.37
N GLU A 145 6.67 8.21 16.37
CA GLU A 145 7.49 7.10 16.86
C GLU A 145 7.75 6.06 15.76
N GLU A 146 6.73 5.70 14.98
CA GLU A 146 6.89 4.78 13.85
C GLU A 146 7.78 5.38 12.73
N MET A 147 7.67 6.67 12.46
CA MET A 147 8.55 7.36 11.50
C MET A 147 10.01 7.35 12.00
N GLU A 148 10.25 7.62 13.27
CA GLU A 148 11.58 7.55 13.88
C GLU A 148 12.18 6.13 13.81
N ARG A 149 11.35 5.11 13.96
CA ARG A 149 11.77 3.71 13.77
C ARG A 149 12.18 3.44 12.33
N ALA A 150 11.39 3.93 11.38
CA ALA A 150 11.71 3.82 9.95
C ALA A 150 12.98 4.60 9.58
N PHE A 151 13.20 5.77 10.17
CA PHE A 151 14.42 6.57 9.96
C PHE A 151 15.67 5.88 10.47
N ARG A 152 15.60 5.13 11.58
CA ARG A 152 16.74 4.33 12.04
C ARG A 152 17.15 3.27 11.02
N ILE A 153 16.16 2.59 10.42
CA ILE A 153 16.43 1.64 9.32
C ILE A 153 17.03 2.37 8.11
N GLY A 154 16.45 3.52 7.73
CA GLY A 154 16.98 4.36 6.66
C GLY A 154 18.43 4.81 6.90
N TYR A 155 18.76 5.17 8.13
CA TYR A 155 20.13 5.51 8.51
C TYR A 155 21.11 4.34 8.28
N GLU A 156 20.71 3.13 8.66
CA GLU A 156 21.54 1.93 8.42
C GLU A 156 21.67 1.62 6.93
N MET A 157 20.61 1.81 6.15
CA MET A 157 20.68 1.67 4.69
C MET A 157 21.69 2.63 4.09
N HIS A 158 21.58 3.93 4.38
CA HIS A 158 22.47 4.96 3.84
C HIS A 158 23.92 4.75 4.29
N THR A 159 24.16 4.46 5.57
CA THR A 159 25.51 4.21 6.07
C THR A 159 26.11 2.93 5.49
N THR A 160 25.30 1.91 5.17
CA THR A 160 25.75 0.72 4.48
C THR A 160 26.17 1.05 3.05
N ALA A 161 25.37 1.83 2.31
CA ALA A 161 25.74 2.29 0.98
C ALA A 161 27.07 3.07 1.01
N MET A 162 27.20 4.03 1.91
CA MET A 162 28.43 4.83 2.05
C MET A 162 29.68 3.96 2.30
N ARG A 163 29.58 2.93 3.14
CA ARG A 163 30.69 2.01 3.42
C ARG A 163 31.04 1.10 2.23
N MET A 164 30.06 0.78 1.39
CA MET A 164 30.24 -0.07 0.22
C MET A 164 30.75 0.69 -0.99
N CYS A 165 30.63 2.02 -0.98
CA CYS A 165 31.00 2.90 -2.08
C CYS A 165 32.52 2.91 -2.26
N ARG A 166 33.04 2.04 -3.16
CA ARG A 166 34.47 1.89 -3.45
C ARG A 166 34.68 1.57 -4.91
N PRO A 167 35.81 1.97 -5.52
CA PRO A 167 36.13 1.56 -6.88
C PRO A 167 36.03 0.06 -7.09
N GLY A 168 35.46 -0.37 -8.20
CA GLY A 168 35.25 -1.76 -8.58
C GLY A 168 33.94 -2.38 -8.06
N VAL A 169 33.19 -1.71 -7.18
CA VAL A 169 31.85 -2.17 -6.74
C VAL A 169 30.83 -1.84 -7.81
N VAL A 170 29.92 -2.78 -8.08
CA VAL A 170 28.81 -2.57 -9.01
C VAL A 170 27.60 -1.99 -8.27
N GLU A 171 26.93 -1.00 -8.86
CA GLU A 171 25.78 -0.29 -8.26
C GLU A 171 24.72 -1.25 -7.67
N ARG A 172 24.36 -2.32 -8.39
CA ARG A 172 23.38 -3.32 -7.91
C ARG A 172 23.80 -4.07 -6.66
N GLN A 173 25.11 -4.17 -6.37
CA GLN A 173 25.58 -4.78 -5.13
C GLN A 173 25.23 -3.92 -3.93
N ILE A 174 25.33 -2.60 -4.10
CA ILE A 174 24.92 -1.62 -3.07
C ILE A 174 23.39 -1.64 -2.93
N ALA A 175 22.65 -1.56 -4.05
CA ALA A 175 21.19 -1.62 -4.03
C ALA A 175 20.68 -2.88 -3.30
N GLY A 176 21.20 -4.05 -3.65
CA GLY A 176 20.82 -5.31 -3.00
C GLY A 176 21.15 -5.34 -1.51
N ALA A 177 22.29 -4.78 -1.09
CA ALA A 177 22.68 -4.73 0.31
C ALA A 177 21.76 -3.84 1.14
N ILE A 178 21.44 -2.61 0.67
CA ILE A 178 20.57 -1.69 1.39
C ILE A 178 19.12 -2.17 1.43
N GLU A 179 18.62 -2.80 0.36
CA GLU A 179 17.29 -3.42 0.38
C GLU A 179 17.25 -4.63 1.33
N GLY A 180 18.36 -5.37 1.43
CA GLY A 180 18.52 -6.43 2.44
C GLY A 180 18.40 -5.90 3.85
N VAL A 181 19.00 -4.75 4.18
CA VAL A 181 18.86 -4.07 5.48
C VAL A 181 17.39 -3.74 5.74
N ALA A 182 16.72 -3.08 4.78
CA ALA A 182 15.30 -2.70 4.94
C ALA A 182 14.40 -3.92 5.14
N LYS A 183 14.65 -5.00 4.41
CA LYS A 183 13.83 -6.21 4.49
C LYS A 183 14.09 -7.05 5.74
N SER A 184 15.30 -7.02 6.28
CA SER A 184 15.63 -7.75 7.51
C SER A 184 15.06 -7.11 8.78
N GLN A 185 14.79 -5.81 8.75
CA GLN A 185 14.30 -5.04 9.91
C GLN A 185 12.86 -4.57 9.77
N GLY A 186 12.25 -4.72 8.59
CA GLY A 186 10.89 -4.29 8.30
C GLY A 186 10.28 -5.01 7.10
N GLN A 187 9.35 -4.36 6.44
CA GLN A 187 8.67 -4.92 5.27
C GLN A 187 9.35 -4.56 3.93
N GLY A 188 10.58 -4.06 3.98
CA GLY A 188 11.33 -3.63 2.82
C GLY A 188 11.17 -2.13 2.51
N VAL A 189 11.59 -1.76 1.32
CA VAL A 189 11.59 -0.37 0.85
C VAL A 189 10.22 0.08 0.36
N SER A 190 9.97 1.39 0.35
CA SER A 190 8.71 1.96 -0.16
C SER A 190 8.67 2.03 -1.70
N PHE A 191 9.82 2.06 -2.34
CA PHE A 191 10.02 1.98 -3.79
C PHE A 191 11.40 1.36 -4.06
N PRO A 192 11.67 0.80 -5.26
CA PRO A 192 12.97 0.21 -5.60
C PRO A 192 14.10 1.22 -5.37
N SER A 193 15.20 0.76 -4.78
CA SER A 193 16.35 1.62 -4.52
C SER A 193 17.01 2.05 -5.82
N ILE A 194 17.23 3.35 -5.95
CA ILE A 194 17.99 3.94 -7.07
C ILE A 194 19.40 4.19 -6.57
N VAL A 195 20.36 3.44 -7.10
CA VAL A 195 21.78 3.60 -6.82
C VAL A 195 22.49 3.81 -8.14
N SER A 196 22.97 5.02 -8.39
CA SER A 196 23.56 5.36 -9.67
C SER A 196 24.69 6.39 -9.52
N GLN A 197 25.79 6.18 -10.25
CA GLN A 197 26.82 7.20 -10.46
C GLN A 197 26.38 8.29 -11.46
N HIS A 198 25.24 8.09 -12.14
CA HIS A 198 24.61 9.03 -13.05
C HIS A 198 23.44 9.75 -12.37
N GLY A 199 23.71 10.52 -11.32
CA GLY A 199 22.72 11.24 -10.53
C GLY A 199 21.91 12.29 -11.31
N GLU A 200 22.35 12.67 -12.50
CA GLU A 200 21.59 13.50 -13.44
C GLU A 200 20.36 12.77 -14.02
N THR A 201 20.33 11.44 -13.94
CA THR A 201 19.18 10.61 -14.35
C THR A 201 18.39 10.21 -13.12
N LEU A 202 17.33 10.95 -12.80
CA LEU A 202 16.57 10.82 -11.53
C LEU A 202 15.93 9.45 -11.31
N HIS A 203 15.54 8.75 -12.36
CA HIS A 203 14.91 7.42 -12.28
C HIS A 203 15.69 6.38 -13.08
N ASN A 204 17.01 6.32 -12.85
CA ASN A 204 17.84 5.31 -13.48
C ASN A 204 17.55 3.94 -12.85
N LEU A 205 16.91 3.05 -13.61
CA LEU A 205 16.62 1.68 -13.20
C LEU A 205 17.74 0.71 -13.53
N ASN A 206 18.74 1.15 -14.31
CA ASN A 206 19.93 0.37 -14.59
C ASN A 206 20.95 0.59 -13.47
N ALA A 207 21.35 -0.47 -12.82
CA ALA A 207 22.32 -0.47 -11.73
C ALA A 207 23.55 -1.32 -12.07
N ASP A 208 24.00 -1.26 -13.32
CA ASP A 208 25.11 -2.05 -13.83
C ASP A 208 26.45 -1.30 -13.85
N GLY A 209 26.44 -0.02 -13.49
CA GLY A 209 27.64 0.81 -13.43
C GLY A 209 28.66 0.26 -12.44
N VAL A 210 29.94 0.26 -12.85
CA VAL A 210 31.06 -0.06 -11.97
C VAL A 210 31.62 1.24 -11.43
N LEU A 211 31.69 1.37 -10.12
CA LEU A 211 32.19 2.59 -9.48
C LEU A 211 33.68 2.77 -9.77
N GLU A 212 34.04 4.00 -10.09
CA GLU A 212 35.42 4.41 -10.30
C GLU A 212 35.89 5.32 -9.16
N GLU A 213 37.17 5.66 -9.15
CA GLU A 213 37.71 6.64 -8.21
C GLU A 213 37.03 7.99 -8.46
N LEU A 214 36.57 8.67 -7.42
CA LEU A 214 35.82 9.94 -7.46
C LEU A 214 34.38 9.83 -8.02
N SER A 215 33.83 8.63 -8.19
CA SER A 215 32.40 8.50 -8.51
C SER A 215 31.54 9.11 -7.39
N LEU A 216 30.62 10.01 -7.79
CA LEU A 216 29.54 10.48 -6.92
C LEU A 216 28.36 9.54 -7.07
N ILE A 217 27.81 9.08 -5.95
CA ILE A 217 26.62 8.22 -5.96
C ILE A 217 25.41 9.02 -5.53
N HIS A 218 24.37 8.91 -6.33
CA HIS A 218 23.02 9.28 -5.95
C HIS A 218 22.33 8.08 -5.30
N ILE A 219 21.86 8.21 -4.05
CA ILE A 219 21.16 7.20 -3.27
C ILE A 219 19.76 7.72 -2.94
#